data_cd5f2b66d9127ebf98ff6721fee6d59a
#
_entry.id   cd5f2b66d9127ebf98ff6721fee6d59a
#
_cell.length_a   1.000
_cell.length_b   1.000
_cell.length_c   1.000
_cell.angle_alpha   90.00
_cell.angle_beta   90.00
_cell.angle_gamma   90.00
#
_symmetry.space_group_name_H-M   'P 1'
#
loop_
_entity.id
_entity.type
_entity.pdbx_description
1 polymer ?
#
loop_
_entity_poly.entity_id
_entity_poly.type
_entity_poly.pdbx_seq_one_letter_code
_entity_poly.pdbx_strand_id
1 'polypeptide(L)'
;IAMLSNALFLHGIEIISTGGTAEALRASDIPVKDVSELTEFPEMMNGRVKTLNPRVHGGLLALRNEKEHILAMKQHGISEIDLLVVNLYPFENTVAGGADYATCIENIDIGGPAMIRAAAKNHQFVTVITETEDYAIFLDEFETNKGHTSLNFRKKMA
;
A
#
# COMPACT_ATOMS: atom_id res chain seq x y z
N ILE A 1 -10.59 1.21 7.51
CA ILE A 1 -9.45 0.31 7.21
C ILE A 1 -9.57 -1.02 7.98
N ALA A 2 -9.96 -1.04 9.26
CA ALA A 2 -10.01 -2.28 10.05
C ALA A 2 -10.93 -3.36 9.45
N MET A 3 -12.13 -2.98 8.96
CA MET A 3 -13.04 -3.91 8.29
C MET A 3 -12.40 -4.56 7.05
N LEU A 4 -11.77 -3.77 6.21
CA LEU A 4 -11.05 -4.24 5.02
C LEU A 4 -9.92 -5.20 5.42
N SER A 5 -9.07 -4.79 6.35
CA SER A 5 -7.93 -5.59 6.79
C SER A 5 -8.34 -6.90 7.47
N ASN A 6 -9.44 -6.89 8.25
CA ASN A 6 -9.96 -8.11 8.86
C ASN A 6 -10.45 -9.11 7.80
N ALA A 7 -11.15 -8.63 6.78
CA ALA A 7 -11.58 -9.49 5.66
C ALA A 7 -10.37 -10.12 4.95
N LEU A 8 -9.34 -9.34 4.64
CA LEU A 8 -8.11 -9.82 4.02
C LEU A 8 -7.37 -10.84 4.91
N PHE A 9 -7.27 -10.57 6.20
CA PHE A 9 -6.65 -11.48 7.16
C PHE A 9 -7.37 -12.84 7.22
N LEU A 10 -8.70 -12.85 7.21
CA LEU A 10 -9.49 -14.09 7.21
C LEU A 10 -9.27 -14.93 5.93
N HIS A 11 -8.87 -14.30 4.84
CA HIS A 11 -8.42 -14.98 3.61
C HIS A 11 -6.95 -15.39 3.62
N GLY A 12 -6.25 -15.23 4.74
CA GLY A 12 -4.84 -15.62 4.88
C GLY A 12 -3.85 -14.66 4.20
N ILE A 13 -4.26 -13.42 3.92
CA ILE A 13 -3.40 -12.41 3.29
C ILE A 13 -2.54 -11.73 4.36
N GLU A 14 -1.23 -11.67 4.14
CA GLU A 14 -0.30 -10.93 4.98
C GLU A 14 -0.53 -9.43 4.83
N ILE A 15 -0.65 -8.73 5.95
CA ILE A 15 -0.85 -7.29 5.97
C ILE A 15 0.44 -6.62 6.43
N ILE A 16 0.93 -5.70 5.58
CA ILE A 16 2.10 -4.89 5.87
C ILE A 16 1.64 -3.45 6.01
N SER A 17 2.03 -2.79 7.08
CA SER A 17 1.64 -1.40 7.33
C SER A 17 2.68 -0.65 8.15
N THR A 18 2.47 0.63 8.37
CA THR A 18 3.36 1.50 9.13
C THR A 18 2.58 2.60 9.84
N GLY A 19 3.19 3.23 10.86
CA GLY A 19 2.65 4.38 11.57
C GLY A 19 1.27 4.15 12.17
N GLY A 20 0.43 5.17 12.17
CA GLY A 20 -0.89 5.15 12.80
C GLY A 20 -1.84 4.09 12.24
N THR A 21 -1.72 3.72 10.96
CA THR A 21 -2.51 2.62 10.38
C THR A 21 -2.13 1.29 11.00
N ALA A 22 -0.85 1.00 11.16
CA ALA A 22 -0.40 -0.23 11.81
C ALA A 22 -0.85 -0.30 13.27
N GLU A 23 -0.80 0.82 13.99
CA GLU A 23 -1.29 0.91 15.37
C GLU A 23 -2.81 0.66 15.46
N ALA A 24 -3.60 1.27 14.57
CA ALA A 24 -5.04 1.08 14.52
C ALA A 24 -5.44 -0.37 14.22
N LEU A 25 -4.71 -1.05 13.33
CA LEU A 25 -4.95 -2.45 13.00
C LEU A 25 -4.60 -3.37 14.17
N ARG A 26 -3.47 -3.15 14.83
CA ARG A 26 -3.09 -3.91 16.04
C ARG A 26 -4.08 -3.70 17.19
N ALA A 27 -4.59 -2.48 17.37
CA ALA A 27 -5.64 -2.18 18.35
C ALA A 27 -6.98 -2.89 18.04
N SER A 28 -7.14 -3.37 16.81
CA SER A 28 -8.29 -4.16 16.36
C SER A 28 -7.98 -5.67 16.31
N ASP A 29 -6.92 -6.12 16.98
CA ASP A 29 -6.43 -7.52 17.00
C ASP A 29 -6.13 -8.11 15.62
N ILE A 30 -5.78 -7.26 14.65
CA ILE A 30 -5.39 -7.68 13.29
C ILE A 30 -3.86 -7.80 13.24
N PRO A 31 -3.31 -8.98 12.92
CA PRO A 31 -1.88 -9.15 12.75
C PRO A 31 -1.33 -8.27 11.63
N VAL A 32 -0.31 -7.49 11.94
CA VAL A 32 0.32 -6.56 11.01
C VAL A 32 1.83 -6.66 11.12
N LYS A 33 2.48 -6.89 10.00
CA LYS A 33 3.92 -6.79 9.84
C LYS A 33 4.32 -5.33 9.60
N ASP A 34 5.34 -4.86 10.27
CA ASP A 34 5.83 -3.51 10.02
C ASP A 34 6.60 -3.43 8.69
N VAL A 35 6.51 -2.27 8.02
CA VAL A 35 7.23 -2.06 6.76
C VAL A 35 8.75 -2.19 6.93
N SER A 36 9.29 -1.87 8.11
CA SER A 36 10.71 -2.05 8.43
C SER A 36 11.14 -3.52 8.43
N GLU A 37 10.24 -4.44 8.76
CA GLU A 37 10.48 -5.88 8.67
C GLU A 37 10.52 -6.36 7.20
N LEU A 38 9.66 -5.81 6.33
CA LEU A 38 9.69 -6.09 4.89
C LEU A 38 10.96 -5.55 4.23
N THR A 39 11.32 -4.32 4.57
CA THR A 39 12.46 -3.62 3.94
C THR A 39 13.81 -4.08 4.50
N GLU A 40 13.82 -4.69 5.70
CA GLU A 40 15.03 -4.93 6.52
C GLU A 40 15.83 -3.64 6.71
N PHE A 41 15.11 -2.52 6.79
CA PHE A 41 15.70 -1.21 6.92
C PHE A 41 14.88 -0.36 7.91
N PRO A 42 15.51 0.31 8.86
CA PRO A 42 14.79 1.12 9.84
C PRO A 42 14.16 2.35 9.19
N GLU A 43 13.06 2.79 9.77
CA GLU A 43 12.51 4.11 9.48
C GLU A 43 13.53 5.19 9.89
N MET A 44 13.75 6.16 9.00
CA MET A 44 14.75 7.21 9.20
C MET A 44 14.15 8.60 9.04
N MET A 45 14.90 9.59 9.57
CA MET A 45 14.57 11.01 9.40
C MET A 45 13.15 11.33 9.84
N ASN A 46 12.75 10.83 11.03
CA ASN A 46 11.42 11.00 11.62
C ASN A 46 10.28 10.56 10.68
N GLY A 47 10.48 9.44 9.96
CA GLY A 47 9.47 8.88 9.08
C GLY A 47 9.47 9.39 7.64
N ARG A 48 10.34 10.34 7.30
CA ARG A 48 10.44 10.85 5.93
C ARG A 48 10.93 9.79 4.93
N VAL A 49 11.66 8.78 5.41
CA VAL A 49 12.15 7.64 4.61
C VAL A 49 11.72 6.35 5.28
N LYS A 50 10.77 5.65 4.68
CA LYS A 50 10.31 4.32 5.11
C LYS A 50 9.84 3.44 3.96
N THR A 51 8.97 3.92 3.09
CA THR A 51 8.43 3.16 1.94
C THR A 51 9.20 3.36 0.65
N LEU A 52 10.06 4.38 0.56
CA LEU A 52 10.96 4.59 -0.59
C LEU A 52 12.13 3.62 -0.53
N ASN A 53 11.84 2.36 -0.80
CA ASN A 53 12.77 1.25 -0.66
C ASN A 53 12.61 0.28 -1.85
N PRO A 54 13.69 -0.28 -2.41
CA PRO A 54 13.63 -1.23 -3.51
C PRO A 54 12.76 -2.46 -3.23
N ARG A 55 12.67 -2.95 -2.00
CA ARG A 55 11.81 -4.10 -1.67
C ARG A 55 10.33 -3.76 -1.77
N VAL A 56 9.91 -2.55 -1.39
CA VAL A 56 8.53 -2.09 -1.56
C VAL A 56 8.24 -1.85 -3.04
N HIS A 57 9.04 -1.01 -3.69
CA HIS A 57 8.80 -0.62 -5.08
C HIS A 57 9.03 -1.78 -6.07
N GLY A 58 9.97 -2.67 -5.78
CA GLY A 58 10.17 -3.89 -6.55
C GLY A 58 8.97 -4.82 -6.47
N GLY A 59 8.38 -5.00 -5.28
CA GLY A 59 7.16 -5.78 -5.08
C GLY A 59 5.95 -5.23 -5.84
N LEU A 60 5.86 -3.90 -5.97
CA LEU A 60 4.80 -3.21 -6.71
C LEU A 60 5.04 -3.18 -8.22
N LEU A 61 6.29 -3.09 -8.68
CA LEU A 61 6.63 -2.81 -10.09
C LEU A 61 7.03 -4.05 -10.90
N ALA A 62 7.36 -5.16 -10.25
CA ALA A 62 7.83 -6.34 -10.95
C ALA A 62 6.76 -6.91 -11.88
N LEU A 63 7.12 -7.13 -13.14
CA LEU A 63 6.30 -7.87 -14.10
C LEU A 63 6.45 -9.36 -13.83
N ARG A 64 5.40 -10.00 -13.34
CA ARG A 64 5.42 -11.39 -12.83
C ARG A 64 5.49 -12.43 -13.94
N ASN A 65 5.38 -12.02 -15.19
CA ASN A 65 5.57 -12.84 -16.41
C ASN A 65 6.95 -12.66 -17.05
N GLU A 66 7.81 -11.78 -16.52
CA GLU A 66 9.14 -11.52 -17.02
C GLU A 66 10.21 -12.26 -16.20
N LYS A 67 10.95 -13.16 -16.84
CA LYS A 67 11.94 -14.03 -16.18
C LYS A 67 13.03 -13.23 -15.45
N GLU A 68 13.49 -12.14 -16.05
CA GLU A 68 14.53 -11.28 -15.47
C GLU A 68 14.03 -10.61 -14.18
N HIS A 69 12.74 -10.16 -14.16
CA HIS A 69 12.15 -9.57 -12.95
C HIS A 69 12.00 -10.61 -11.85
N ILE A 70 11.53 -11.83 -12.18
CA ILE A 70 11.41 -12.94 -11.21
C ILE A 70 12.77 -13.27 -10.60
N LEU A 71 13.81 -13.37 -11.42
CA LEU A 71 15.17 -13.62 -10.94
C LEU A 71 15.70 -12.52 -10.05
N ALA A 72 15.49 -11.25 -10.42
CA ALA A 72 15.89 -10.10 -9.62
C ALA A 72 15.16 -10.08 -8.26
N MET A 73 13.85 -10.33 -8.25
CA MET A 73 13.08 -10.42 -7.00
C MET A 73 13.65 -11.49 -6.07
N LYS A 74 13.91 -12.69 -6.60
CA LYS A 74 14.49 -13.79 -5.84
C LYS A 74 15.88 -13.46 -5.32
N GLN A 75 16.72 -12.86 -6.15
CA GLN A 75 18.10 -12.48 -5.78
C GLN A 75 18.15 -11.43 -4.66
N HIS A 76 17.21 -10.50 -4.65
CA HIS A 76 17.19 -9.38 -3.72
C HIS A 76 16.17 -9.53 -2.59
N GLY A 77 15.53 -10.70 -2.44
CA GLY A 77 14.56 -10.96 -1.38
C GLY A 77 13.33 -10.06 -1.46
N ILE A 78 12.85 -9.78 -2.69
CA ILE A 78 11.68 -8.95 -2.92
C ILE A 78 10.45 -9.85 -3.02
N SER A 79 9.47 -9.62 -2.16
CA SER A 79 8.17 -10.30 -2.21
C SER A 79 7.19 -9.55 -3.11
N GLU A 80 6.26 -10.27 -3.72
CA GLU A 80 5.15 -9.66 -4.47
C GLU A 80 4.22 -8.89 -3.54
N ILE A 81 3.71 -7.76 -4.02
CA ILE A 81 2.66 -6.98 -3.36
C ILE A 81 1.46 -6.97 -4.31
N ASP A 82 0.34 -7.55 -3.88
CA ASP A 82 -0.85 -7.75 -4.71
C ASP A 82 -1.85 -6.60 -4.60
N LEU A 83 -1.88 -5.96 -3.45
CA LEU A 83 -2.79 -4.88 -3.12
C LEU A 83 -2.04 -3.74 -2.42
N LEU A 84 -2.26 -2.55 -2.91
CA LEU A 84 -1.85 -1.31 -2.26
C LEU A 84 -3.08 -0.53 -1.83
N VAL A 85 -3.17 -0.19 -0.55
CA VAL A 85 -4.19 0.71 0.01
C VAL A 85 -3.49 1.92 0.59
N VAL A 86 -3.73 3.09 0.02
CA VAL A 86 -3.13 4.35 0.47
C VAL A 86 -4.16 5.45 0.39
N ASN A 87 -4.62 5.92 1.54
CA ASN A 87 -5.39 7.17 1.63
C ASN A 87 -4.40 8.31 1.85
N LEU A 88 -4.30 9.21 0.88
CA LEU A 88 -3.41 10.37 0.98
C LEU A 88 -3.89 11.33 2.05
N TYR A 89 -2.97 12.00 2.72
CA TYR A 89 -3.31 13.11 3.59
C TYR A 89 -4.00 14.21 2.78
N PRO A 90 -5.12 14.77 3.28
CA PRO A 90 -5.80 15.86 2.60
C PRO A 90 -5.00 17.17 2.78
N PHE A 91 -3.92 17.34 2.00
CA PHE A 91 -3.04 18.51 2.03
C PHE A 91 -3.83 19.81 1.90
N GLU A 92 -4.82 19.83 0.98
CA GLU A 92 -5.69 20.98 0.79
C GLU A 92 -6.47 21.35 2.06
N ASN A 93 -6.94 20.36 2.82
CA ASN A 93 -7.64 20.60 4.09
C ASN A 93 -6.69 21.13 5.16
N THR A 94 -5.43 20.69 5.18
CA THR A 94 -4.41 21.20 6.09
C THR A 94 -4.17 22.69 5.83
N VAL A 95 -4.02 23.08 4.57
CA VAL A 95 -3.86 24.48 4.16
C VAL A 95 -5.12 25.29 4.48
N ALA A 96 -6.29 24.80 4.11
CA ALA A 96 -7.58 25.47 4.35
C ALA A 96 -7.89 25.61 5.84
N GLY A 97 -7.39 24.68 6.68
CA GLY A 97 -7.49 24.72 8.14
C GLY A 97 -6.59 25.76 8.80
N GLY A 98 -5.79 26.50 8.03
CA GLY A 98 -4.92 27.57 8.52
C GLY A 98 -3.67 27.07 9.25
N ALA A 99 -3.19 25.87 8.95
CA ALA A 99 -1.93 25.35 9.47
C ALA A 99 -0.76 26.28 9.06
N ASP A 100 0.26 26.36 9.89
CA ASP A 100 1.45 27.12 9.57
C ASP A 100 2.24 26.50 8.41
N TYR A 101 3.16 27.29 7.84
CA TYR A 101 3.95 26.86 6.69
C TYR A 101 4.75 25.58 6.96
N ALA A 102 5.35 25.46 8.14
CA ALA A 102 6.16 24.29 8.49
C ALA A 102 5.30 23.02 8.56
N THR A 103 4.13 23.12 9.18
CA THR A 103 3.13 22.02 9.22
C THR A 103 2.65 21.65 7.82
N CYS A 104 2.39 22.62 6.94
CA CYS A 104 2.01 22.33 5.56
C CYS A 104 3.12 21.57 4.82
N ILE A 105 4.39 21.97 4.98
CA ILE A 105 5.52 21.28 4.34
C ILE A 105 5.66 19.85 4.85
N GLU A 106 5.52 19.59 6.15
CA GLU A 106 5.58 18.24 6.72
C GLU A 106 4.42 17.34 6.26
N ASN A 107 3.30 17.91 5.86
CA ASN A 107 2.16 17.14 5.31
C ASN A 107 2.27 16.85 3.81
N ILE A 108 3.37 17.18 3.15
CA ILE A 108 3.63 16.75 1.77
C ILE A 108 4.01 15.26 1.77
N ASP A 109 3.08 14.41 1.34
CA ASP A 109 3.31 12.98 1.24
C ASP A 109 4.17 12.65 -0.01
N ILE A 110 5.30 12.00 0.20
CA ILE A 110 6.21 11.55 -0.86
C ILE A 110 6.00 10.06 -1.16
N GLY A 111 5.94 9.25 -0.11
CA GLY A 111 5.89 7.79 -0.23
C GLY A 111 4.58 7.27 -0.79
N GLY A 112 3.45 7.82 -0.33
CA GLY A 112 2.12 7.45 -0.78
C GLY A 112 1.94 7.64 -2.29
N PRO A 113 2.13 8.84 -2.84
CA PRO A 113 2.05 9.08 -4.27
C PRO A 113 3.03 8.24 -5.09
N ALA A 114 4.25 8.00 -4.60
CA ALA A 114 5.21 7.15 -5.29
C ALA A 114 4.72 5.70 -5.40
N MET A 115 4.18 5.14 -4.31
CA MET A 115 3.60 3.79 -4.31
C MET A 115 2.35 3.69 -5.18
N ILE A 116 1.44 4.67 -5.11
CA ILE A 116 0.23 4.72 -5.94
C ILE A 116 0.61 4.68 -7.42
N ARG A 117 1.55 5.51 -7.84
CA ARG A 117 2.03 5.53 -9.23
C ARG A 117 2.68 4.20 -9.65
N ALA A 118 3.43 3.56 -8.74
CA ALA A 118 4.04 2.25 -9.00
C ALA A 118 2.97 1.17 -9.20
N ALA A 119 1.98 1.08 -8.29
CA ALA A 119 0.88 0.12 -8.37
C ALA A 119 0.02 0.35 -9.61
N ALA A 120 -0.37 1.59 -9.90
CA ALA A 120 -1.16 1.95 -11.09
C ALA A 120 -0.42 1.58 -12.39
N LYS A 121 0.88 1.86 -12.47
CA LYS A 121 1.71 1.45 -13.62
C LYS A 121 1.70 -0.07 -13.82
N ASN A 122 1.62 -0.83 -12.74
CA ASN A 122 1.63 -2.30 -12.75
C ASN A 122 0.25 -2.91 -12.47
N HIS A 123 -0.83 -2.23 -12.83
CA HIS A 123 -2.21 -2.68 -12.60
C HIS A 123 -2.53 -4.05 -13.22
N GLN A 124 -1.69 -4.56 -14.10
CA GLN A 124 -1.81 -5.91 -14.61
C GLN A 124 -1.71 -6.94 -13.47
N PHE A 125 -0.94 -6.66 -12.44
CA PHE A 125 -0.67 -7.56 -11.32
C PHE A 125 -1.08 -7.00 -9.96
N VAL A 126 -1.19 -5.70 -9.81
CA VAL A 126 -1.41 -5.00 -8.54
C VAL A 126 -2.74 -4.25 -8.55
N THR A 127 -3.52 -4.42 -7.50
CA THR A 127 -4.70 -3.57 -7.22
C THR A 127 -4.26 -2.36 -6.43
N VAL A 128 -4.75 -1.16 -6.77
CA VAL A 128 -4.54 0.05 -5.99
C VAL A 128 -5.87 0.63 -5.53
N ILE A 129 -5.99 0.98 -4.25
CA ILE A 129 -7.16 1.61 -3.65
C ILE A 129 -6.70 2.89 -2.96
N THR A 130 -7.27 4.02 -3.33
CA THR A 130 -6.88 5.34 -2.82
C THR A 130 -7.95 6.01 -1.98
N GLU A 131 -9.21 5.58 -2.11
CA GLU A 131 -10.35 6.18 -1.44
C GLU A 131 -11.03 5.18 -0.50
N THR A 132 -11.53 5.66 0.63
CA THR A 132 -12.23 4.80 1.61
C THR A 132 -13.57 4.28 1.09
N GLU A 133 -14.19 5.01 0.20
CA GLU A 133 -15.45 4.66 -0.48
C GLU A 133 -15.30 3.42 -1.36
N ASP A 134 -14.10 3.16 -1.86
CA ASP A 134 -13.80 2.00 -2.72
C ASP A 134 -13.58 0.71 -1.93
N TYR A 135 -13.49 0.75 -0.60
CA TYR A 135 -13.26 -0.46 0.21
C TYR A 135 -14.39 -1.49 0.06
N ALA A 136 -15.63 -1.04 0.09
CA ALA A 136 -16.77 -1.93 -0.07
C ALA A 136 -16.84 -2.53 -1.48
N ILE A 137 -16.55 -1.72 -2.50
CA ILE A 137 -16.53 -2.14 -3.90
C ILE A 137 -15.40 -3.16 -4.12
N PHE A 138 -14.23 -2.93 -3.53
CA PHE A 138 -13.12 -3.88 -3.58
C PHE A 138 -13.48 -5.20 -2.90
N LEU A 139 -14.09 -5.17 -1.71
CA LEU A 139 -14.47 -6.40 -0.99
C LEU A 139 -15.49 -7.22 -1.77
N ASP A 140 -16.48 -6.59 -2.40
CA ASP A 140 -17.45 -7.27 -3.26
C ASP A 140 -16.78 -7.94 -4.46
N GLU A 141 -15.90 -7.24 -5.14
CA GLU A 141 -15.08 -7.77 -6.24
C GLU A 141 -14.22 -8.97 -5.78
N PHE A 142 -13.56 -8.82 -4.62
CA PHE A 142 -12.66 -9.81 -4.05
C PHE A 142 -13.39 -11.10 -3.65
N GLU A 143 -14.53 -10.99 -2.99
CA GLU A 143 -15.38 -12.13 -2.59
C GLU A 143 -15.99 -12.82 -3.82
N THR A 144 -16.54 -12.04 -4.75
CA THR A 144 -17.14 -12.56 -6.00
C THR A 144 -16.12 -13.36 -6.82
N ASN A 145 -14.87 -12.92 -6.84
CA ASN A 145 -13.78 -13.58 -7.57
C ASN A 145 -12.93 -14.52 -6.68
N LYS A 146 -13.44 -14.95 -5.51
CA LYS A 146 -12.81 -15.97 -4.65
C LYS A 146 -11.38 -15.58 -4.22
N GLY A 147 -11.21 -14.37 -3.73
CA GLY A 147 -9.93 -13.87 -3.24
C GLY A 147 -9.02 -13.25 -4.32
N HIS A 148 -9.60 -12.86 -5.46
CA HIS A 148 -8.88 -12.20 -6.54
C HIS A 148 -9.60 -10.95 -7.02
N THR A 149 -8.91 -10.12 -7.80
CA THR A 149 -9.50 -9.00 -8.52
C THR A 149 -9.37 -9.21 -10.03
N SER A 150 -10.39 -8.86 -10.80
CA SER A 150 -10.33 -8.91 -12.25
C SER A 150 -9.39 -7.83 -12.81
N LEU A 151 -8.84 -8.07 -14.00
CA LEU A 151 -8.04 -7.05 -14.69
C LEU A 151 -8.85 -5.78 -14.97
N ASN A 152 -10.14 -5.91 -15.27
CA ASN A 152 -11.00 -4.76 -15.52
C ASN A 152 -11.19 -3.91 -14.27
N PHE A 153 -11.34 -4.56 -13.11
CA PHE A 153 -11.37 -3.87 -11.83
C PHE A 153 -10.06 -3.10 -11.58
N ARG A 154 -8.92 -3.77 -11.70
CA ARG A 154 -7.60 -3.13 -11.52
C ARG A 154 -7.36 -1.96 -12.47
N LYS A 155 -7.81 -2.05 -13.73
CA LYS A 155 -7.74 -0.94 -14.68
C LYS A 155 -8.60 0.25 -14.26
N LYS A 156 -9.75 -0.01 -13.66
CA LYS A 156 -10.64 1.04 -13.18
C LYS A 156 -10.04 1.78 -11.98
N MET A 157 -9.35 1.05 -11.09
CA MET A 157 -8.74 1.60 -9.88
C MET A 157 -7.39 2.30 -10.13
N ALA A 158 -6.71 2.02 -11.25
CA ALA A 158 -5.42 2.59 -11.64
C ALA A 158 -5.54 3.94 -12.34
#